data_fb2ad72ccee07c4f42c1f44a726024da
#
_entry.id   fb2ad72ccee07c4f42c1f44a726024da
#
_cell.length_a   1.000
_cell.length_b   1.000
_cell.length_c   1.000
_cell.angle_alpha   90.00
_cell.angle_beta   90.00
_cell.angle_gamma   90.00
#
_symmetry.space_group_name_H-M   'P 1'
#
loop_
_entity.id
_entity.type
_entity.pdbx_description
1 polymer ?
#
loop_
_entity_poly.entity_id
_entity_poly.type
_entity_poly.pdbx_seq_one_letter_code
_entity_poly.pdbx_strand_id
1 'polypeptide(L)'
;WISRDRSNTPGGVDIRGRGHTVHPCREDQTVADASYRQRINIPLDCRDGACGPCKAFCESGDYDGGTYIDDALSESECADGFALPCCMKPQSDLVLQIAATSDIAKTAAGEFIGSIVDLERLSTSTMRMSVEIPNRADLAFLPGQYVNIAVPGASAPEAQAPGAQAPGAHSPEGTETVVRRSYSFANGPHEDRLTFLIKLTPGGAMSDYLTERATRGDEITFTGPHGSFFLRESARPVLLLAGGTGLAPILSMLRKMLDDNTSRKVHLIYGVSTDTDLVALDDIEFYARELSGFTWDHCVSDPKTTATNNGYVMSLIRPEHLYDGDVAIYLCGPPPMVESVRTHVADAGIEPVGFYYEKFALAVPASTIPAEPVVRVTDSMPM
;
A
#
# COMPACT_ATOMS: atom_id res chain seq x y z
N TRP A 1 35.49 9.29 -9.78
CA TRP A 1 35.83 9.90 -11.06
C TRP A 1 35.65 8.86 -12.15
N ILE A 2 34.53 8.87 -12.86
CA ILE A 2 34.30 8.08 -14.08
C ILE A 2 34.15 9.09 -15.21
N SER A 3 34.99 8.91 -16.22
CA SER A 3 35.14 9.68 -17.43
C SER A 3 33.85 9.70 -18.26
N ARG A 4 33.47 10.89 -18.74
CA ARG A 4 32.33 11.13 -19.64
C ARG A 4 32.61 10.55 -21.00
N ASP A 5 31.80 9.58 -21.42
CA ASP A 5 31.59 9.31 -22.84
C ASP A 5 30.21 9.84 -23.23
N ARG A 6 30.18 10.84 -24.14
CA ARG A 6 28.97 11.57 -24.53
C ARG A 6 28.33 10.91 -25.76
N SER A 7 27.64 9.80 -25.54
CA SER A 7 26.70 9.30 -26.54
C SER A 7 25.60 8.49 -25.85
N ASN A 8 24.48 9.15 -25.54
CA ASN A 8 23.27 8.53 -24.95
C ASN A 8 23.47 7.97 -23.55
N THR A 9 24.06 8.74 -22.62
CA THR A 9 24.41 8.27 -21.27
C THR A 9 23.23 8.48 -20.33
N PRO A 10 22.73 7.44 -19.66
CA PRO A 10 21.74 7.59 -18.59
C PRO A 10 22.34 8.39 -17.42
N GLY A 11 21.58 9.29 -16.83
CA GLY A 11 21.94 9.95 -15.57
C GLY A 11 22.19 8.91 -14.47
N GLY A 12 23.17 9.12 -13.63
CA GLY A 12 23.42 8.27 -12.45
C GLY A 12 22.48 8.67 -11.31
N VAL A 13 21.81 7.71 -10.70
CA VAL A 13 21.01 7.94 -9.48
C VAL A 13 21.75 7.35 -8.29
N ASP A 14 22.12 8.21 -7.32
CA ASP A 14 22.70 7.79 -6.04
C ASP A 14 21.58 7.73 -4.98
N ILE A 15 21.35 6.54 -4.45
CA ILE A 15 20.34 6.30 -3.43
C ILE A 15 21.05 6.09 -2.10
N ARG A 16 20.85 7.04 -1.17
CA ARG A 16 21.39 7.00 0.17
C ARG A 16 20.36 6.45 1.15
N GLY A 17 20.71 5.34 1.79
CA GLY A 17 20.02 4.73 2.90
C GLY A 17 21.07 4.21 3.89
N ARG A 18 20.88 3.09 4.56
CA ARG A 18 21.94 2.44 5.36
C ARG A 18 23.10 1.88 4.51
N GLY A 19 23.16 2.22 3.21
CA GLY A 19 24.22 1.91 2.26
C GLY A 19 24.12 2.81 1.03
N HIS A 20 25.27 3.15 0.41
CA HIS A 20 25.31 3.88 -0.85
C HIS A 20 25.12 2.92 -2.00
N THR A 21 24.18 3.21 -2.89
CA THR A 21 23.99 2.44 -4.12
C THR A 21 23.82 3.41 -5.29
N VAL A 22 24.69 3.30 -6.28
CA VAL A 22 24.64 4.11 -7.50
C VAL A 22 24.23 3.21 -8.66
N HIS A 23 23.26 3.64 -9.45
CA HIS A 23 22.82 2.90 -10.62
C HIS A 23 22.42 3.82 -11.78
N PRO A 24 22.51 3.36 -13.03
CA PRO A 24 22.05 4.13 -14.18
C PRO A 24 20.52 4.20 -14.23
N CYS A 25 20.00 5.38 -14.58
CA CYS A 25 18.59 5.61 -14.86
C CYS A 25 18.48 6.45 -16.14
N ARG A 26 17.68 6.00 -17.10
CA ARG A 26 17.49 6.74 -18.36
C ARG A 26 16.48 7.86 -18.15
N GLU A 27 16.59 8.91 -18.98
CA GLU A 27 15.69 10.08 -18.93
C GLU A 27 14.22 9.73 -19.17
N ASP A 28 13.93 8.64 -19.91
CA ASP A 28 12.58 8.15 -20.19
C ASP A 28 12.02 7.21 -19.12
N GLN A 29 12.81 6.87 -18.11
CA GLN A 29 12.52 5.87 -17.10
C GLN A 29 12.32 6.51 -15.72
N THR A 30 11.36 6.00 -14.93
CA THR A 30 11.23 6.44 -13.55
C THR A 30 12.38 5.91 -12.69
N VAL A 31 12.75 6.68 -11.67
CA VAL A 31 13.78 6.26 -10.71
C VAL A 31 13.42 4.92 -10.05
N ALA A 32 12.15 4.72 -9.73
CA ALA A 32 11.68 3.48 -9.14
C ALA A 32 11.85 2.28 -10.07
N ASP A 33 11.54 2.41 -11.36
CA ASP A 33 11.72 1.32 -12.32
C ASP A 33 13.20 1.00 -12.58
N ALA A 34 14.05 2.03 -12.61
CA ALA A 34 15.50 1.84 -12.74
C ALA A 34 16.05 1.12 -11.50
N SER A 35 15.66 1.54 -10.30
CA SER A 35 16.07 0.92 -9.04
C SER A 35 15.62 -0.53 -8.96
N TYR A 36 14.37 -0.83 -9.34
CA TYR A 36 13.84 -2.20 -9.36
C TYR A 36 14.66 -3.12 -10.28
N ARG A 37 15.03 -2.68 -11.48
CA ARG A 37 15.88 -3.45 -12.40
C ARG A 37 17.26 -3.74 -11.83
N GLN A 38 17.78 -2.85 -10.99
CA GLN A 38 19.06 -2.99 -10.30
C GLN A 38 18.96 -3.70 -8.95
N ARG A 39 17.77 -4.24 -8.62
CA ARG A 39 17.46 -4.92 -7.35
C ARG A 39 17.65 -4.02 -6.13
N ILE A 40 17.46 -2.71 -6.31
CA ILE A 40 17.42 -1.74 -5.23
C ILE A 40 15.96 -1.56 -4.85
N ASN A 41 15.65 -1.86 -3.60
CA ASN A 41 14.29 -1.83 -3.11
C ASN A 41 13.94 -0.43 -2.62
N ILE A 42 13.21 0.33 -3.44
CA ILE A 42 12.51 1.55 -3.02
C ILE A 42 11.13 1.12 -2.51
N PRO A 43 10.65 1.66 -1.37
CA PRO A 43 9.27 1.43 -0.95
C PRO A 43 8.30 1.87 -2.05
N LEU A 44 7.54 0.94 -2.62
CA LEU A 44 6.62 1.20 -3.75
C LEU A 44 5.33 0.45 -3.54
N ASP A 45 4.21 1.17 -3.60
CA ASP A 45 2.88 0.56 -3.54
C ASP A 45 2.08 0.81 -4.83
N CYS A 46 1.61 2.02 -5.09
CA CYS A 46 0.75 2.33 -6.24
C CYS A 46 1.50 2.41 -7.58
N ARG A 47 2.73 2.91 -7.62
CA ARG A 47 3.58 3.19 -8.80
C ARG A 47 3.06 4.29 -9.73
N ASP A 48 2.02 5.02 -9.34
CA ASP A 48 1.32 6.02 -10.17
C ASP A 48 1.17 7.39 -9.48
N GLY A 49 1.87 7.62 -8.38
CA GLY A 49 1.83 8.91 -7.68
C GLY A 49 0.63 9.11 -6.75
N ALA A 50 -0.12 8.05 -6.40
CA ALA A 50 -1.35 8.18 -5.64
C ALA A 50 -1.23 7.85 -4.14
N CYS A 51 -0.11 7.29 -3.64
CA CYS A 51 -0.08 6.75 -2.28
C CYS A 51 0.98 7.31 -1.33
N GLY A 52 2.10 7.84 -1.82
CA GLY A 52 3.16 8.47 -1.04
C GLY A 52 4.25 7.61 -0.38
N PRO A 53 4.16 6.27 -0.19
CA PRO A 53 5.20 5.48 0.49
C PRO A 53 6.59 5.52 -0.14
N CYS A 54 6.67 5.79 -1.44
CA CYS A 54 7.96 5.93 -2.14
C CYS A 54 8.63 7.28 -1.94
N LYS A 55 8.05 8.20 -1.16
CA LYS A 55 8.56 9.55 -0.96
C LYS A 55 10.03 9.53 -0.55
N ALA A 56 10.86 10.28 -1.27
CA ALA A 56 12.28 10.41 -1.07
C ALA A 56 12.66 11.89 -1.04
N PHE A 57 13.68 12.24 -0.26
CA PHE A 57 14.26 13.57 -0.29
C PHE A 57 15.32 13.64 -1.39
N CYS A 58 15.20 14.60 -2.30
CA CYS A 58 16.19 14.86 -3.34
C CYS A 58 17.27 15.83 -2.81
N GLU A 59 18.44 15.29 -2.50
CA GLU A 59 19.55 16.11 -2.00
C GLU A 59 20.18 16.95 -3.11
N SER A 60 20.20 16.45 -4.35
CA SER A 60 20.77 17.17 -5.50
C SER A 60 20.34 16.57 -6.84
N GLY A 61 20.37 17.41 -7.86
CA GLY A 61 20.07 17.07 -9.26
C GLY A 61 18.71 17.58 -9.72
N ASP A 62 18.51 17.58 -11.04
CA ASP A 62 17.30 18.03 -11.70
C ASP A 62 16.48 16.83 -12.20
N TYR A 63 15.16 16.93 -12.07
CA TYR A 63 14.23 15.88 -12.47
C TYR A 63 12.89 16.44 -12.94
N ASP A 64 12.20 15.70 -13.77
CA ASP A 64 10.77 15.84 -14.00
C ASP A 64 10.01 15.07 -12.93
N GLY A 65 9.19 15.73 -12.12
CA GLY A 65 8.43 15.14 -11.02
C GLY A 65 7.29 14.23 -11.46
N GLY A 66 6.89 14.32 -12.74
CA GLY A 66 5.77 13.57 -13.28
C GLY A 66 4.41 14.02 -12.73
N THR A 67 3.41 13.14 -12.84
CA THR A 67 2.04 13.42 -12.37
C THR A 67 1.78 12.65 -11.06
N TYR A 68 1.25 13.34 -10.06
CA TYR A 68 0.86 12.76 -8.78
C TYR A 68 -0.29 13.56 -8.14
N ILE A 69 -0.91 13.01 -7.11
CA ILE A 69 -1.96 13.70 -6.35
C ILE A 69 -1.38 14.38 -5.11
N ASP A 70 -2.01 15.47 -4.66
CA ASP A 70 -1.56 16.25 -3.49
C ASP A 70 -1.52 15.41 -2.20
N ASP A 71 -2.38 14.40 -2.08
CA ASP A 71 -2.37 13.46 -0.95
C ASP A 71 -1.11 12.57 -0.91
N ALA A 72 -0.45 12.36 -2.04
CA ALA A 72 0.80 11.58 -2.10
C ALA A 72 2.03 12.44 -1.84
N LEU A 73 2.02 13.70 -2.33
CA LEU A 73 3.09 14.67 -2.15
C LEU A 73 2.47 16.07 -2.19
N SER A 74 2.44 16.77 -1.05
CA SER A 74 1.90 18.13 -0.97
C SER A 74 2.85 19.15 -1.59
N GLU A 75 2.32 20.34 -1.98
CA GLU A 75 3.14 21.45 -2.49
C GLU A 75 4.25 21.86 -1.52
N SER A 76 3.97 21.85 -0.20
CA SER A 76 4.97 22.18 0.82
C SER A 76 6.09 21.14 0.86
N GLU A 77 5.78 19.85 0.81
CA GLU A 77 6.79 18.80 0.77
C GLU A 77 7.63 18.84 -0.51
N CYS A 78 6.99 19.15 -1.66
CA CYS A 78 7.71 19.35 -2.91
C CYS A 78 8.67 20.56 -2.82
N ALA A 79 8.24 21.68 -2.21
CA ALA A 79 9.07 22.85 -1.97
C ALA A 79 10.24 22.54 -0.99
N ASP A 80 10.04 21.64 -0.04
CA ASP A 80 11.06 21.15 0.90
C ASP A 80 12.03 20.15 0.27
N GLY A 81 11.87 19.79 -1.01
CA GLY A 81 12.76 18.90 -1.76
C GLY A 81 12.37 17.43 -1.75
N PHE A 82 11.15 17.10 -1.31
CA PHE A 82 10.64 15.74 -1.45
C PHE A 82 10.13 15.47 -2.87
N ALA A 83 10.25 14.22 -3.31
CA ALA A 83 9.79 13.74 -4.62
C ALA A 83 9.27 12.30 -4.52
N LEU A 84 8.55 11.86 -5.55
CA LEU A 84 8.05 10.49 -5.66
C LEU A 84 8.85 9.71 -6.72
N PRO A 85 9.81 8.86 -6.34
CA PRO A 85 10.58 8.02 -7.27
C PRO A 85 9.76 7.21 -8.27
N CYS A 86 8.50 6.89 -7.95
CA CYS A 86 7.60 6.21 -8.89
C CYS A 86 7.14 7.09 -10.07
N CYS A 87 7.20 8.41 -9.93
CA CYS A 87 6.81 9.37 -10.97
C CYS A 87 8.01 10.13 -11.52
N MET A 88 9.05 10.39 -10.70
CA MET A 88 10.17 11.24 -11.09
C MET A 88 11.07 10.56 -12.13
N LYS A 89 11.50 11.35 -13.13
CA LYS A 89 12.45 10.97 -14.17
C LYS A 89 13.67 11.88 -14.09
N PRO A 90 14.89 11.34 -14.12
CA PRO A 90 16.10 12.14 -13.99
C PRO A 90 16.33 13.02 -15.23
N GLN A 91 16.71 14.27 -15.02
CA GLN A 91 17.22 15.20 -16.04
C GLN A 91 18.71 15.45 -15.86
N SER A 92 19.26 15.10 -14.69
CA SER A 92 20.67 15.11 -14.36
C SER A 92 21.02 13.93 -13.45
N ASP A 93 22.25 13.85 -12.98
CA ASP A 93 22.63 12.93 -11.89
C ASP A 93 21.87 13.34 -10.61
N LEU A 94 21.19 12.36 -9.97
CA LEU A 94 20.39 12.59 -8.78
C LEU A 94 21.02 11.95 -7.54
N VAL A 95 20.86 12.60 -6.41
CA VAL A 95 21.14 12.04 -5.09
C VAL A 95 19.85 12.03 -4.28
N LEU A 96 19.37 10.84 -3.95
CA LEU A 96 18.11 10.65 -3.22
C LEU A 96 18.36 10.00 -1.86
N GLN A 97 17.75 10.55 -0.84
CA GLN A 97 17.65 9.94 0.47
C GLN A 97 16.31 9.23 0.62
N ILE A 98 16.36 7.91 0.81
CA ILE A 98 15.18 7.07 0.98
C ILE A 98 15.11 6.58 2.42
N ALA A 99 13.95 6.71 3.05
CA ALA A 99 13.77 6.43 4.47
C ALA A 99 14.01 4.96 4.86
N ALA A 100 13.90 4.02 3.92
CA ALA A 100 14.22 2.60 4.16
C ALA A 100 14.52 1.86 2.84
N THR A 101 15.75 1.43 2.66
CA THR A 101 16.07 0.31 1.77
C THR A 101 16.05 -0.96 2.63
N SER A 102 15.01 -1.79 2.50
CA SER A 102 14.96 -3.05 3.24
C SER A 102 15.62 -4.15 2.42
N ASP A 103 16.72 -4.70 2.92
CA ASP A 103 17.34 -5.90 2.35
C ASP A 103 16.42 -7.14 2.42
N ILE A 104 15.39 -7.06 3.27
CA ILE A 104 14.46 -8.15 3.57
C ILE A 104 13.35 -8.26 2.50
N ALA A 105 13.00 -7.18 1.80
CA ALA A 105 11.94 -7.18 0.78
C ALA A 105 12.42 -7.65 -0.62
N LYS A 106 13.47 -8.45 -0.70
CA LYS A 106 14.08 -8.95 -1.95
C LYS A 106 13.33 -10.13 -2.59
N THR A 107 12.14 -10.49 -2.12
CA THR A 107 11.30 -11.46 -2.82
C THR A 107 10.79 -10.83 -4.11
N ALA A 108 11.28 -11.33 -5.25
CA ALA A 108 10.76 -10.93 -6.55
C ALA A 108 9.26 -11.29 -6.61
N ALA A 109 8.43 -10.32 -7.01
CA ALA A 109 7.03 -10.62 -7.27
C ALA A 109 6.93 -11.68 -8.37
N GLY A 110 6.24 -12.78 -8.07
CA GLY A 110 5.95 -13.87 -8.99
C GLY A 110 4.50 -13.80 -9.48
N GLU A 111 4.17 -14.60 -10.49
CA GLU A 111 2.80 -14.91 -10.87
C GLU A 111 2.43 -16.28 -10.33
N PHE A 112 1.28 -16.37 -9.69
CA PHE A 112 0.78 -17.56 -9.03
C PHE A 112 -0.64 -17.88 -9.50
N ILE A 113 -0.92 -19.17 -9.58
CA ILE A 113 -2.25 -19.68 -9.84
C ILE A 113 -2.65 -20.52 -8.63
N GLY A 114 -3.82 -20.23 -8.08
CA GLY A 114 -4.38 -20.92 -6.94
C GLY A 114 -5.85 -21.23 -7.14
N SER A 115 -6.44 -21.93 -6.19
CA SER A 115 -7.86 -22.26 -6.17
C SER A 115 -8.53 -21.69 -4.93
N ILE A 116 -9.73 -21.15 -5.09
CA ILE A 116 -10.57 -20.74 -3.96
C ILE A 116 -10.97 -22.00 -3.18
N VAL A 117 -10.58 -22.08 -1.92
CA VAL A 117 -10.93 -23.21 -1.05
C VAL A 117 -12.04 -22.85 -0.05
N ASP A 118 -12.22 -21.56 0.22
CA ASP A 118 -13.30 -21.09 1.06
C ASP A 118 -13.75 -19.68 0.73
N LEU A 119 -15.06 -19.42 0.88
CA LEU A 119 -15.70 -18.13 0.75
C LEU A 119 -16.66 -17.96 1.92
N GLU A 120 -16.31 -17.07 2.84
CA GLU A 120 -17.11 -16.79 4.03
C GLU A 120 -17.62 -15.36 3.97
N ARG A 121 -18.92 -15.17 4.01
CA ARG A 121 -19.52 -13.84 4.07
C ARG A 121 -19.52 -13.36 5.51
N LEU A 122 -18.61 -12.46 5.86
CA LEU A 122 -18.47 -11.94 7.23
C LEU A 122 -19.54 -10.89 7.55
N SER A 123 -19.95 -10.12 6.52
CA SER A 123 -21.00 -9.10 6.65
C SER A 123 -21.64 -8.82 5.29
N THR A 124 -22.57 -7.87 5.23
CA THR A 124 -23.14 -7.40 3.98
C THR A 124 -22.11 -6.76 3.06
N SER A 125 -21.04 -6.20 3.63
CA SER A 125 -20.00 -5.42 2.95
C SER A 125 -18.63 -6.10 2.89
N THR A 126 -18.45 -7.31 3.50
CA THR A 126 -17.13 -7.94 3.59
C THR A 126 -17.21 -9.46 3.39
N MET A 127 -16.32 -9.94 2.53
CA MET A 127 -16.09 -11.36 2.26
C MET A 127 -14.68 -11.75 2.72
N ARG A 128 -14.56 -12.91 3.38
CA ARG A 128 -13.28 -13.60 3.57
C ARG A 128 -13.12 -14.61 2.46
N MET A 129 -12.03 -14.51 1.72
CA MET A 129 -11.67 -15.47 0.67
C MET A 129 -10.39 -16.19 1.06
N SER A 130 -10.41 -17.51 1.00
CA SER A 130 -9.22 -18.34 1.23
C SER A 130 -8.83 -19.04 -0.07
N VAL A 131 -7.52 -19.00 -0.37
CA VAL A 131 -6.94 -19.56 -1.61
C VAL A 131 -5.79 -20.50 -1.23
N GLU A 132 -5.71 -21.64 -1.89
CA GLU A 132 -4.56 -22.54 -1.86
C GLU A 132 -3.80 -22.47 -3.18
N ILE A 133 -2.47 -22.50 -3.11
CA ILE A 133 -1.59 -22.55 -4.29
C ILE A 133 -0.75 -23.84 -4.23
N PRO A 134 -0.50 -24.52 -5.37
CA PRO A 134 0.21 -25.79 -5.39
C PRO A 134 1.62 -25.72 -4.77
N ASN A 135 2.33 -24.64 -5.05
CA ASN A 135 3.71 -24.44 -4.59
C ASN A 135 3.75 -23.30 -3.53
N ARG A 136 3.09 -23.49 -2.40
CA ARG A 136 3.02 -22.47 -1.33
C ARG A 136 4.39 -21.98 -0.88
N ALA A 137 5.40 -22.84 -0.88
CA ALA A 137 6.76 -22.50 -0.47
C ALA A 137 7.45 -21.49 -1.41
N ASP A 138 6.98 -21.34 -2.64
CA ASP A 138 7.55 -20.39 -3.61
C ASP A 138 7.07 -18.95 -3.35
N LEU A 139 5.98 -18.80 -2.58
CA LEU A 139 5.44 -17.50 -2.20
C LEU A 139 5.89 -17.12 -0.78
N ALA A 140 6.99 -16.41 -0.67
CA ALA A 140 7.41 -15.79 0.57
C ALA A 140 6.94 -14.33 0.61
N PHE A 141 6.24 -13.93 1.67
CA PHE A 141 5.80 -12.54 1.87
C PHE A 141 6.06 -12.05 3.29
N LEU A 142 6.09 -10.74 3.45
CA LEU A 142 6.19 -10.09 4.76
C LEU A 142 4.78 -9.70 5.24
N PRO A 143 4.49 -9.85 6.55
CA PRO A 143 3.18 -9.50 7.12
C PRO A 143 2.85 -8.02 6.87
N GLY A 144 1.76 -7.77 6.18
CA GLY A 144 1.36 -6.44 5.73
C GLY A 144 1.38 -6.25 4.22
N GLN A 145 2.13 -7.08 3.48
CA GLN A 145 2.16 -7.03 2.01
C GLN A 145 0.84 -7.50 1.38
N TYR A 146 0.70 -7.26 0.07
CA TYR A 146 -0.49 -7.56 -0.72
C TYR A 146 -0.16 -8.28 -2.04
N VAL A 147 -1.20 -8.76 -2.70
CA VAL A 147 -1.16 -9.30 -4.06
C VAL A 147 -2.10 -8.52 -4.98
N ASN A 148 -1.83 -8.58 -6.29
CA ASN A 148 -2.72 -8.08 -7.33
C ASN A 148 -3.46 -9.27 -7.97
N ILE A 149 -4.72 -9.46 -7.60
CA ILE A 149 -5.56 -10.56 -8.10
C ILE A 149 -6.22 -10.14 -9.41
N ALA A 150 -6.08 -10.97 -10.44
CA ALA A 150 -6.85 -10.87 -11.67
C ALA A 150 -8.30 -11.25 -11.38
N VAL A 151 -9.25 -10.37 -11.72
CA VAL A 151 -10.66 -10.61 -11.49
C VAL A 151 -11.17 -11.56 -12.56
N PRO A 152 -11.65 -12.78 -12.22
CA PRO A 152 -12.09 -13.75 -13.21
C PRO A 152 -13.23 -13.24 -14.09
N GLY A 153 -13.03 -13.32 -15.41
CA GLY A 153 -14.02 -12.89 -16.39
C GLY A 153 -14.28 -11.38 -16.47
N ALA A 154 -13.37 -10.57 -15.92
CA ALA A 154 -13.44 -9.13 -16.06
C ALA A 154 -12.30 -8.62 -16.95
N SER A 155 -12.67 -7.93 -18.03
CA SER A 155 -11.75 -7.23 -18.93
C SER A 155 -12.14 -5.77 -19.04
N ALA A 156 -11.15 -4.90 -19.26
CA ALA A 156 -11.38 -3.49 -19.51
C ALA A 156 -10.79 -3.11 -20.87
N PRO A 157 -11.42 -2.16 -21.60
CA PRO A 157 -10.82 -1.59 -22.80
C PRO A 157 -9.46 -0.94 -22.43
N GLU A 158 -8.47 -1.06 -23.32
CA GLU A 158 -7.08 -0.62 -23.10
C GLU A 158 -6.94 0.85 -22.60
N ALA A 159 -7.90 1.72 -22.91
CA ALA A 159 -7.93 3.12 -22.49
C ALA A 159 -8.22 3.35 -20.99
N GLN A 160 -8.56 2.31 -20.23
CA GLN A 160 -8.97 2.43 -18.82
C GLN A 160 -8.00 1.75 -17.85
N ALA A 161 -6.86 1.23 -18.31
CA ALA A 161 -5.85 0.64 -17.44
C ALA A 161 -4.95 1.76 -16.87
N PRO A 162 -4.99 2.04 -15.55
CA PRO A 162 -4.03 2.97 -14.95
C PRO A 162 -2.61 2.41 -15.12
N GLY A 163 -1.75 3.14 -15.82
CA GLY A 163 -0.32 2.81 -15.95
C GLY A 163 0.11 2.06 -17.22
N ALA A 164 -0.75 1.86 -18.22
CA ALA A 164 -0.39 1.15 -19.44
C ALA A 164 -0.26 2.10 -20.66
N GLN A 165 0.71 3.03 -20.65
CA GLN A 165 1.21 3.61 -21.91
C GLN A 165 2.63 4.16 -21.72
N ALA A 166 3.63 3.34 -22.07
CA ALA A 166 4.90 3.87 -22.53
C ALA A 166 4.71 4.30 -24.01
N PRO A 167 5.07 5.52 -24.43
CA PRO A 167 4.98 5.91 -25.83
C PRO A 167 5.95 5.05 -26.66
N GLY A 168 5.43 4.25 -27.58
CA GLY A 168 6.24 3.48 -28.53
C GLY A 168 6.04 1.97 -28.54
N ALA A 169 5.22 1.38 -27.68
CA ALA A 169 4.82 -0.01 -27.81
C ALA A 169 3.55 -0.09 -28.67
N HIS A 170 3.68 -0.50 -29.92
CA HIS A 170 2.55 -0.95 -30.73
C HIS A 170 2.06 -2.27 -30.15
N SER A 171 1.04 -2.24 -29.31
CA SER A 171 0.28 -3.44 -28.97
C SER A 171 -0.60 -3.81 -30.18
N PRO A 172 -0.74 -5.09 -30.52
CA PRO A 172 -1.68 -5.49 -31.56
C PRO A 172 -3.10 -5.07 -31.18
N GLU A 173 -3.82 -4.48 -32.11
CA GLU A 173 -5.21 -4.04 -31.95
C GLU A 173 -6.07 -5.18 -31.38
N GLY A 174 -6.70 -4.95 -30.23
CA GLY A 174 -7.68 -5.88 -29.65
C GLY A 174 -7.28 -6.63 -28.38
N THR A 175 -6.20 -6.26 -27.70
CA THR A 175 -5.82 -6.93 -26.43
C THR A 175 -6.70 -6.41 -25.28
N GLU A 176 -7.61 -7.24 -24.81
CA GLU A 176 -8.39 -6.96 -23.59
C GLU A 176 -7.44 -6.92 -22.37
N THR A 177 -7.47 -5.84 -21.61
CA THR A 177 -6.65 -5.70 -20.41
C THR A 177 -7.34 -6.37 -19.23
N VAL A 178 -6.68 -7.33 -18.60
CA VAL A 178 -7.18 -8.04 -17.41
C VAL A 178 -7.34 -7.06 -16.25
N VAL A 179 -8.54 -6.98 -15.68
CA VAL A 179 -8.80 -6.16 -14.49
C VAL A 179 -8.13 -6.81 -13.28
N ARG A 180 -7.25 -6.07 -12.59
CA ARG A 180 -6.58 -6.51 -11.37
C ARG A 180 -7.01 -5.65 -10.18
N ARG A 181 -7.03 -6.26 -8.97
CA ARG A 181 -7.32 -5.55 -7.71
C ARG A 181 -6.35 -6.02 -6.63
N SER A 182 -5.94 -5.06 -5.79
CA SER A 182 -4.97 -5.30 -4.72
C SER A 182 -5.66 -5.76 -3.45
N TYR A 183 -5.14 -6.82 -2.80
CA TYR A 183 -5.64 -7.35 -1.54
C TYR A 183 -4.49 -7.77 -0.65
N SER A 184 -4.46 -7.22 0.58
CA SER A 184 -3.44 -7.55 1.57
C SER A 184 -3.70 -8.95 2.15
N PHE A 185 -2.60 -9.66 2.43
CA PHE A 185 -2.69 -10.93 3.16
C PHE A 185 -3.27 -10.68 4.56
N ALA A 186 -4.22 -11.51 4.96
CA ALA A 186 -4.78 -11.51 6.30
C ALA A 186 -4.24 -12.68 7.17
N ASN A 187 -3.54 -13.62 6.54
CA ASN A 187 -2.91 -14.78 7.17
C ASN A 187 -1.41 -14.54 7.46
N GLY A 188 -0.83 -15.41 8.26
CA GLY A 188 0.62 -15.42 8.53
C GLY A 188 1.45 -15.95 7.35
N PRO A 189 2.74 -15.56 7.26
CA PRO A 189 3.62 -15.98 6.16
C PRO A 189 3.84 -17.50 6.07
N HIS A 190 3.69 -18.22 7.17
CA HIS A 190 3.94 -19.67 7.25
C HIS A 190 2.67 -20.52 7.12
N GLU A 191 1.50 -19.89 7.01
CA GLU A 191 0.25 -20.62 6.86
C GLU A 191 0.07 -21.10 5.41
N ASP A 192 -0.47 -22.29 5.25
CA ASP A 192 -0.64 -22.92 3.94
C ASP A 192 -1.68 -22.21 3.08
N ARG A 193 -2.74 -21.70 3.73
CA ARG A 193 -3.81 -20.95 3.07
C ARG A 193 -3.53 -19.46 3.05
N LEU A 194 -3.72 -18.87 1.88
CA LEU A 194 -3.74 -17.43 1.72
C LEU A 194 -5.15 -16.92 2.01
N THR A 195 -5.27 -15.94 2.90
CA THR A 195 -6.56 -15.39 3.30
C THR A 195 -6.60 -13.89 3.03
N PHE A 196 -7.74 -13.44 2.50
CA PHE A 196 -7.97 -12.05 2.14
C PHE A 196 -9.30 -11.56 2.73
N LEU A 197 -9.35 -10.33 3.24
CA LEU A 197 -10.58 -9.63 3.59
C LEU A 197 -10.92 -8.66 2.46
N ILE A 198 -12.00 -8.92 1.77
CA ILE A 198 -12.39 -8.19 0.56
C ILE A 198 -13.63 -7.37 0.85
N LYS A 199 -13.52 -6.04 0.71
CA LYS A 199 -14.69 -5.17 0.78
C LYS A 199 -15.52 -5.33 -0.47
N LEU A 200 -16.80 -5.61 -0.28
CA LEU A 200 -17.80 -5.70 -1.34
C LEU A 200 -18.33 -4.30 -1.64
N THR A 201 -17.95 -3.76 -2.79
CA THR A 201 -18.37 -2.43 -3.26
C THR A 201 -19.36 -2.59 -4.40
N PRO A 202 -20.54 -1.97 -4.36
CA PRO A 202 -21.51 -2.06 -5.46
C PRO A 202 -20.89 -1.65 -6.81
N GLY A 203 -21.08 -2.47 -7.84
CA GLY A 203 -20.51 -2.27 -9.18
C GLY A 203 -19.01 -2.50 -9.27
N GLY A 204 -18.38 -3.03 -8.23
CA GLY A 204 -16.98 -3.41 -8.24
C GLY A 204 -16.77 -4.79 -8.88
N ALA A 205 -15.92 -4.89 -9.90
CA ALA A 205 -15.72 -6.13 -10.65
C ALA A 205 -15.44 -7.38 -9.77
N MET A 206 -14.59 -7.24 -8.74
CA MET A 206 -14.34 -8.32 -7.79
C MET A 206 -15.55 -8.60 -6.88
N SER A 207 -16.28 -7.55 -6.49
CA SER A 207 -17.48 -7.69 -5.67
C SER A 207 -18.57 -8.45 -6.42
N ASP A 208 -18.81 -8.09 -7.67
CA ASP A 208 -19.78 -8.75 -8.54
C ASP A 208 -19.37 -10.21 -8.80
N TYR A 209 -18.08 -10.48 -9.05
CA TYR A 209 -17.56 -11.83 -9.16
C TYR A 209 -17.84 -12.65 -7.89
N LEU A 210 -17.44 -12.14 -6.72
CA LEU A 210 -17.56 -12.86 -5.44
C LEU A 210 -19.00 -13.07 -4.99
N THR A 211 -19.92 -12.17 -5.35
CA THR A 211 -21.32 -12.27 -4.91
C THR A 211 -22.20 -13.09 -5.87
N GLU A 212 -21.88 -13.13 -7.14
CA GLU A 212 -22.74 -13.69 -8.17
C GLU A 212 -22.24 -15.00 -8.77
N ARG A 213 -20.91 -15.20 -8.83
CA ARG A 213 -20.32 -16.26 -9.66
C ARG A 213 -19.28 -17.12 -8.95
N ALA A 214 -18.57 -16.56 -7.97
CA ALA A 214 -17.45 -17.25 -7.33
C ALA A 214 -17.90 -18.51 -6.59
N THR A 215 -17.18 -19.61 -6.81
CA THR A 215 -17.41 -20.89 -6.14
C THR A 215 -16.08 -21.48 -5.63
N ARG A 216 -16.18 -22.41 -4.68
CA ARG A 216 -15.02 -23.22 -4.27
C ARG A 216 -14.52 -24.03 -5.46
N GLY A 217 -13.21 -24.02 -5.66
CA GLY A 217 -12.54 -24.66 -6.79
C GLY A 217 -12.24 -23.72 -7.96
N ASP A 218 -12.78 -22.51 -7.95
CA ASP A 218 -12.47 -21.54 -8.99
C ASP A 218 -10.99 -21.16 -8.96
N GLU A 219 -10.41 -21.06 -10.16
CA GLU A 219 -9.02 -20.65 -10.33
C GLU A 219 -8.85 -19.14 -10.13
N ILE A 220 -7.84 -18.77 -9.37
CA ILE A 220 -7.46 -17.39 -9.12
C ILE A 220 -6.01 -17.17 -9.53
N THR A 221 -5.77 -16.23 -10.44
CA THR A 221 -4.43 -15.79 -10.83
C THR A 221 -4.07 -14.48 -10.14
N PHE A 222 -2.88 -14.39 -9.57
CA PHE A 222 -2.41 -13.17 -8.94
C PHE A 222 -0.90 -12.98 -9.08
N THR A 223 -0.46 -11.75 -8.92
CA THR A 223 0.96 -11.39 -8.83
C THR A 223 1.29 -10.86 -7.44
N GLY A 224 2.48 -11.15 -6.94
CA GLY A 224 2.94 -10.67 -5.65
C GLY A 224 4.15 -11.45 -5.12
N PRO A 225 4.58 -11.16 -3.87
CA PRO A 225 4.05 -10.12 -2.99
C PRO A 225 4.43 -8.73 -3.45
N HIS A 226 3.64 -7.73 -3.08
CA HIS A 226 3.87 -6.32 -3.33
C HIS A 226 3.77 -5.52 -2.02
N GLY A 227 4.22 -4.26 -2.05
CA GLY A 227 4.05 -3.31 -0.96
C GLY A 227 5.24 -3.18 -0.04
N SER A 228 5.38 -1.99 0.51
CA SER A 228 6.39 -1.62 1.51
C SER A 228 5.81 -1.50 2.93
N PHE A 229 4.49 -1.64 3.05
CA PHE A 229 3.80 -1.69 4.32
C PHE A 229 3.91 -3.08 4.92
N PHE A 230 4.89 -3.29 5.79
CA PHE A 230 5.10 -4.57 6.48
C PHE A 230 5.69 -4.39 7.86
N LEU A 231 5.49 -5.40 8.73
CA LEU A 231 5.98 -5.41 10.09
C LEU A 231 7.52 -5.39 10.12
N ARG A 232 8.10 -4.39 10.80
CA ARG A 232 9.54 -4.25 10.99
C ARG A 232 10.01 -4.99 12.23
N GLU A 233 11.18 -5.59 12.14
CA GLU A 233 11.86 -6.16 13.32
C GLU A 233 12.27 -5.05 14.27
N SER A 234 11.76 -5.10 15.48
CA SER A 234 12.00 -4.11 16.53
C SER A 234 11.46 -4.64 17.85
N ALA A 235 12.01 -4.18 18.96
CA ALA A 235 11.49 -4.45 20.31
C ALA A 235 10.53 -3.36 20.81
N ARG A 236 10.34 -2.27 20.03
CA ARG A 236 9.49 -1.13 20.43
C ARG A 236 8.03 -1.51 20.54
N PRO A 237 7.28 -0.79 21.39
CA PRO A 237 5.82 -0.85 21.38
C PRO A 237 5.24 -0.59 19.99
N VAL A 238 4.07 -1.14 19.74
CA VAL A 238 3.37 -1.04 18.44
C VAL A 238 1.97 -0.52 18.67
N LEU A 239 1.61 0.50 17.91
CA LEU A 239 0.24 0.95 17.72
C LEU A 239 -0.24 0.53 16.34
N LEU A 240 -1.25 -0.35 16.30
CA LEU A 240 -1.90 -0.82 15.08
C LEU A 240 -3.21 -0.06 14.90
N LEU A 241 -3.43 0.52 13.73
CA LEU A 241 -4.63 1.26 13.39
C LEU A 241 -5.24 0.68 12.12
N ALA A 242 -6.45 0.16 12.22
CA ALA A 242 -7.15 -0.48 11.11
C ALA A 242 -8.46 0.23 10.77
N GLY A 243 -8.70 0.51 9.49
CA GLY A 243 -9.96 1.03 8.97
C GLY A 243 -10.66 0.03 8.05
N GLY A 244 -11.82 -0.51 8.46
CA GLY A 244 -12.55 -1.50 7.67
C GLY A 244 -11.71 -2.72 7.31
N THR A 245 -11.60 -3.07 6.02
CA THR A 245 -10.76 -4.19 5.54
C THR A 245 -9.26 -3.91 5.64
N GLY A 246 -8.83 -2.71 6.04
CA GLY A 246 -7.46 -2.45 6.49
C GLY A 246 -7.05 -3.29 7.71
N LEU A 247 -7.99 -4.01 8.30
CA LEU A 247 -7.71 -5.04 9.30
C LEU A 247 -6.90 -6.23 8.73
N ALA A 248 -7.02 -6.55 7.43
CA ALA A 248 -6.33 -7.70 6.81
C ALA A 248 -4.82 -7.71 7.06
N PRO A 249 -4.04 -6.69 6.66
CA PRO A 249 -2.60 -6.67 6.91
C PRO A 249 -2.26 -6.67 8.41
N ILE A 250 -3.13 -6.11 9.25
CA ILE A 250 -2.95 -6.09 10.70
C ILE A 250 -3.08 -7.50 11.29
N LEU A 251 -4.04 -8.31 10.84
CA LEU A 251 -4.15 -9.72 11.25
C LEU A 251 -2.90 -10.51 10.87
N SER A 252 -2.37 -10.28 9.66
CA SER A 252 -1.12 -10.90 9.24
C SER A 252 0.06 -10.52 10.14
N MET A 253 0.15 -9.24 10.56
CA MET A 253 1.17 -8.78 11.50
C MET A 253 1.00 -9.41 12.89
N LEU A 254 -0.23 -9.49 13.40
CA LEU A 254 -0.53 -10.13 14.70
C LEU A 254 -0.17 -11.61 14.67
N ARG A 255 -0.45 -12.31 13.58
CA ARG A 255 -0.05 -13.70 13.40
C ARG A 255 1.47 -13.88 13.49
N LYS A 256 2.21 -13.07 12.76
CA LYS A 256 3.68 -13.10 12.82
C LYS A 256 4.21 -12.79 14.22
N MET A 257 3.62 -11.82 14.92
CA MET A 257 3.99 -11.49 16.29
C MET A 257 3.75 -12.67 17.23
N LEU A 258 2.65 -13.42 17.03
CA LEU A 258 2.35 -14.63 17.80
C LEU A 258 3.35 -15.74 17.48
N ASP A 259 3.64 -16.01 16.21
CA ASP A 259 4.60 -17.03 15.77
C ASP A 259 6.01 -16.74 16.31
N ASP A 260 6.39 -15.48 16.41
CA ASP A 260 7.67 -15.03 16.97
C ASP A 260 7.68 -15.01 18.52
N ASN A 261 6.55 -15.28 19.15
CA ASN A 261 6.37 -15.16 20.60
C ASN A 261 6.87 -13.79 21.13
N THR A 262 6.43 -12.71 20.48
CA THR A 262 6.92 -11.36 20.80
C THR A 262 6.54 -10.91 22.21
N SER A 263 7.45 -10.22 22.87
CA SER A 263 7.18 -9.54 24.16
C SER A 263 6.81 -8.05 24.00
N ARG A 264 6.66 -7.57 22.75
CA ARG A 264 6.30 -6.16 22.48
C ARG A 264 4.94 -5.83 23.09
N LYS A 265 4.79 -4.59 23.55
CA LYS A 265 3.47 -4.05 23.85
C LYS A 265 2.79 -3.69 22.52
N VAL A 266 1.60 -4.22 22.32
CA VAL A 266 0.85 -4.04 21.07
C VAL A 266 -0.56 -3.56 21.42
N HIS A 267 -0.99 -2.46 20.81
CA HIS A 267 -2.35 -1.98 20.94
C HIS A 267 -2.98 -1.82 19.56
N LEU A 268 -4.17 -2.38 19.36
CA LEU A 268 -4.95 -2.23 18.12
C LEU A 268 -6.15 -1.32 18.37
N ILE A 269 -6.34 -0.33 17.50
CA ILE A 269 -7.61 0.42 17.39
C ILE A 269 -8.23 0.10 16.02
N TYR A 270 -9.41 -0.52 16.05
CA TYR A 270 -10.13 -0.94 14.86
C TYR A 270 -11.35 -0.05 14.65
N GLY A 271 -11.38 0.73 13.56
CA GLY A 271 -12.47 1.64 13.21
C GLY A 271 -13.26 1.15 12.00
N VAL A 272 -14.57 1.26 12.08
CA VAL A 272 -15.48 0.93 10.97
C VAL A 272 -16.58 1.99 10.81
N SER A 273 -17.31 1.92 9.69
CA SER A 273 -18.39 2.87 9.41
C SER A 273 -19.68 2.53 10.15
N THR A 274 -20.07 1.26 10.18
CA THR A 274 -21.32 0.78 10.80
C THR A 274 -21.06 -0.45 11.67
N ASP A 275 -21.98 -0.77 12.59
CA ASP A 275 -21.87 -1.95 13.46
C ASP A 275 -21.71 -3.26 12.65
N THR A 276 -22.35 -3.34 11.49
CA THR A 276 -22.26 -4.52 10.62
C THR A 276 -20.93 -4.65 9.90
N ASP A 277 -20.11 -3.61 9.88
CA ASP A 277 -18.76 -3.66 9.32
C ASP A 277 -17.71 -4.16 10.33
N LEU A 278 -18.06 -4.33 11.60
CA LEU A 278 -17.23 -4.97 12.62
C LEU A 278 -17.14 -6.47 12.32
N VAL A 279 -16.06 -6.88 11.64
CA VAL A 279 -15.83 -8.26 11.21
C VAL A 279 -14.56 -8.82 11.83
N ALA A 280 -14.39 -10.15 11.78
CA ALA A 280 -13.22 -10.86 12.29
C ALA A 280 -12.89 -10.57 13.78
N LEU A 281 -13.91 -10.28 14.59
CA LEU A 281 -13.75 -10.01 16.01
C LEU A 281 -13.21 -11.25 16.76
N ASP A 282 -13.64 -12.46 16.36
CA ASP A 282 -13.15 -13.72 16.95
C ASP A 282 -11.65 -13.91 16.70
N ASP A 283 -11.15 -13.46 15.54
CA ASP A 283 -9.71 -13.49 15.25
C ASP A 283 -8.95 -12.52 16.17
N ILE A 284 -9.47 -11.30 16.38
CA ILE A 284 -8.85 -10.32 17.28
C ILE A 284 -8.87 -10.85 18.73
N GLU A 285 -9.98 -11.40 19.17
CA GLU A 285 -10.13 -12.00 20.50
C GLU A 285 -9.20 -13.20 20.70
N PHE A 286 -8.97 -13.99 19.66
CA PHE A 286 -7.96 -15.04 19.68
C PHE A 286 -6.57 -14.46 19.98
N TYR A 287 -6.15 -13.41 19.27
CA TYR A 287 -4.86 -12.77 19.52
C TYR A 287 -4.81 -12.12 20.91
N ALA A 288 -5.93 -11.59 21.42
CA ALA A 288 -6.00 -11.00 22.75
C ALA A 288 -5.77 -12.05 23.90
N ARG A 289 -6.13 -13.29 23.63
CA ARG A 289 -5.85 -14.40 24.58
C ARG A 289 -4.45 -14.96 24.45
N GLU A 290 -3.94 -15.08 23.22
CA GLU A 290 -2.69 -15.81 22.96
C GLU A 290 -1.44 -14.91 22.98
N LEU A 291 -1.57 -13.62 22.71
CA LEU A 291 -0.46 -12.68 22.57
C LEU A 291 -0.28 -11.87 23.85
N SER A 292 0.73 -12.21 24.63
CA SER A 292 1.04 -11.50 25.86
C SER A 292 1.37 -10.03 25.59
N GLY A 293 0.60 -9.11 26.18
CA GLY A 293 0.81 -7.67 26.01
C GLY A 293 0.07 -7.06 24.82
N PHE A 294 -0.81 -7.82 24.16
CA PHE A 294 -1.76 -7.29 23.19
C PHE A 294 -3.05 -6.84 23.88
N THR A 295 -3.49 -5.64 23.49
CA THR A 295 -4.78 -5.06 23.87
C THR A 295 -5.43 -4.44 22.64
N TRP A 296 -6.75 -4.25 22.69
CA TRP A 296 -7.44 -3.63 21.56
C TRP A 296 -8.71 -2.90 21.97
N ASP A 297 -9.05 -1.91 21.15
CA ASP A 297 -10.31 -1.16 21.18
C ASP A 297 -10.90 -1.11 19.78
N HIS A 298 -12.20 -0.85 19.67
CA HIS A 298 -12.85 -0.55 18.40
C HIS A 298 -13.77 0.67 18.51
N CYS A 299 -14.04 1.30 17.37
CA CYS A 299 -15.01 2.37 17.26
C CYS A 299 -15.82 2.27 15.97
N VAL A 300 -17.03 2.84 16.02
CA VAL A 300 -17.96 2.91 14.90
C VAL A 300 -18.33 4.36 14.65
N SER A 301 -18.23 4.83 13.41
CA SER A 301 -18.48 6.23 13.10
C SER A 301 -19.95 6.59 12.83
N ASP A 302 -20.84 5.60 12.63
CA ASP A 302 -22.29 5.85 12.53
C ASP A 302 -22.80 6.43 13.84
N PRO A 303 -23.43 7.62 13.83
CA PRO A 303 -24.03 8.21 15.02
C PRO A 303 -25.12 7.36 15.69
N LYS A 304 -25.66 6.37 14.98
CA LYS A 304 -26.69 5.44 15.46
C LYS A 304 -26.13 4.15 16.02
N THR A 305 -24.82 4.02 16.10
CA THR A 305 -24.17 2.80 16.59
C THR A 305 -24.59 2.46 18.01
N THR A 306 -24.60 1.16 18.29
CA THR A 306 -24.75 0.61 19.66
C THR A 306 -23.39 0.26 20.28
N ALA A 307 -22.28 0.43 19.54
CA ALA A 307 -20.95 0.20 20.04
C ALA A 307 -20.58 1.17 21.18
N THR A 308 -19.74 0.71 22.10
CA THR A 308 -19.30 1.50 23.27
C THR A 308 -18.59 2.80 22.84
N ASN A 309 -17.79 2.74 21.78
CA ASN A 309 -17.05 3.89 21.28
C ASN A 309 -17.67 4.36 19.96
N ASN A 310 -18.37 5.48 20.00
CA ASN A 310 -18.85 6.18 18.80
C ASN A 310 -17.79 7.20 18.36
N GLY A 311 -17.39 7.15 17.09
CA GLY A 311 -16.42 8.09 16.51
C GLY A 311 -15.36 7.42 15.65
N TYR A 312 -14.21 8.05 15.58
CA TYR A 312 -13.10 7.66 14.73
C TYR A 312 -11.90 7.18 15.55
N VAL A 313 -10.99 6.45 14.95
CA VAL A 313 -9.83 5.85 15.63
C VAL A 313 -8.99 6.88 16.40
N MET A 314 -8.89 8.11 15.92
CA MET A 314 -8.12 9.18 16.59
C MET A 314 -8.65 9.45 18.00
N SER A 315 -9.95 9.34 18.23
CA SER A 315 -10.55 9.59 19.55
C SER A 315 -10.16 8.56 20.61
N LEU A 316 -9.63 7.43 20.20
CA LEU A 316 -9.16 6.35 21.06
C LEU A 316 -7.64 6.31 21.22
N ILE A 317 -6.90 7.12 20.46
CA ILE A 317 -5.45 7.24 20.62
C ILE A 317 -5.20 8.03 21.93
N ARG A 318 -4.51 7.41 22.87
CA ARG A 318 -4.16 7.99 24.16
C ARG A 318 -2.64 8.21 24.25
N PRO A 319 -2.17 9.12 25.11
CA PRO A 319 -0.72 9.36 25.30
C PRO A 319 0.07 8.09 25.60
N GLU A 320 -0.51 7.17 26.40
CA GLU A 320 0.13 5.89 26.73
C GLU A 320 0.37 4.98 25.51
N HIS A 321 -0.40 5.14 24.42
CA HIS A 321 -0.20 4.40 23.17
C HIS A 321 0.96 4.94 22.33
N LEU A 322 1.35 6.19 22.59
CA LEU A 322 2.37 6.89 21.79
C LEU A 322 3.77 6.83 22.44
N TYR A 323 3.88 6.42 23.70
CA TYR A 323 5.17 6.19 24.40
C TYR A 323 6.16 7.35 24.23
N ASP A 324 5.68 8.60 24.29
CA ASP A 324 6.49 9.82 24.05
C ASP A 324 7.28 9.77 22.73
N GLY A 325 6.76 9.07 21.71
CA GLY A 325 7.38 8.89 20.38
C GLY A 325 8.15 7.57 20.24
N ASP A 326 8.52 6.86 21.30
CA ASP A 326 9.20 5.55 21.19
C ASP A 326 8.23 4.41 20.80
N VAL A 327 7.52 4.60 19.70
CA VAL A 327 6.50 3.69 19.18
C VAL A 327 6.66 3.47 17.69
N ALA A 328 6.28 2.30 17.19
CA ALA A 328 6.07 2.04 15.77
C ALA A 328 4.56 2.03 15.48
N ILE A 329 4.08 2.97 14.67
CA ILE A 329 2.68 3.07 14.27
C ILE A 329 2.51 2.40 12.90
N TYR A 330 1.55 1.48 12.80
CA TYR A 330 1.13 0.85 11.54
C TYR A 330 -0.34 1.17 11.30
N LEU A 331 -0.63 1.86 10.21
CA LEU A 331 -1.95 2.38 9.90
C LEU A 331 -2.39 1.90 8.51
N CYS A 332 -3.50 1.17 8.44
CA CYS A 332 -4.09 0.75 7.18
C CYS A 332 -5.58 1.08 7.13
N GLY A 333 -5.98 1.83 6.10
CA GLY A 333 -7.37 2.26 5.96
C GLY A 333 -7.58 3.29 4.84
N PRO A 334 -8.78 3.90 4.78
CA PRO A 334 -9.09 4.89 3.75
C PRO A 334 -8.24 6.16 3.89
N PRO A 335 -7.95 6.86 2.77
CA PRO A 335 -7.11 8.06 2.77
C PRO A 335 -7.47 9.11 3.82
N PRO A 336 -8.75 9.49 4.04
CA PRO A 336 -9.08 10.47 5.06
C PRO A 336 -8.71 10.04 6.49
N MET A 337 -8.79 8.74 6.80
CA MET A 337 -8.38 8.21 8.09
C MET A 337 -6.86 8.38 8.27
N VAL A 338 -6.08 8.08 7.23
CA VAL A 338 -4.61 8.21 7.29
C VAL A 338 -4.21 9.65 7.57
N GLU A 339 -4.79 10.61 6.85
CA GLU A 339 -4.48 12.03 7.06
C GLU A 339 -4.92 12.53 8.46
N SER A 340 -6.10 12.12 8.90
CA SER A 340 -6.59 12.52 10.23
C SER A 340 -5.71 11.98 11.36
N VAL A 341 -5.21 10.75 11.25
CA VAL A 341 -4.29 10.19 12.25
C VAL A 341 -2.94 10.91 12.22
N ARG A 342 -2.40 11.20 11.03
CA ARG A 342 -1.13 11.95 10.88
C ARG A 342 -1.25 13.32 11.54
N THR A 343 -2.30 14.06 11.25
CA THR A 343 -2.57 15.37 11.85
C THR A 343 -2.69 15.25 13.38
N HIS A 344 -3.46 14.27 13.88
CA HIS A 344 -3.65 14.08 15.31
C HIS A 344 -2.34 13.82 16.07
N VAL A 345 -1.45 12.99 15.51
CA VAL A 345 -0.15 12.68 16.12
C VAL A 345 0.77 13.91 16.08
N ALA A 346 0.76 14.65 14.96
CA ALA A 346 1.54 15.88 14.83
C ALA A 346 1.04 16.98 15.80
N ASP A 347 -0.27 17.17 15.93
CA ASP A 347 -0.88 18.14 16.84
C ASP A 347 -0.58 17.81 18.33
N ALA A 348 -0.40 16.53 18.64
CA ALA A 348 0.07 16.09 19.96
C ALA A 348 1.56 16.40 20.21
N GLY A 349 2.27 16.92 19.23
CA GLY A 349 3.72 17.18 19.31
C GLY A 349 4.56 15.91 19.37
N ILE A 350 4.04 14.78 18.92
CA ILE A 350 4.72 13.48 18.95
C ILE A 350 5.31 13.17 17.57
N GLU A 351 6.59 12.82 17.56
CA GLU A 351 7.31 12.33 16.39
C GLU A 351 7.62 10.83 16.60
N PRO A 352 6.80 9.90 16.07
CA PRO A 352 7.01 8.48 16.25
C PRO A 352 8.30 8.02 15.57
N VAL A 353 9.03 7.11 16.22
CA VAL A 353 10.26 6.52 15.61
C VAL A 353 9.96 5.80 14.30
N GLY A 354 8.75 5.28 14.13
CA GLY A 354 8.28 4.69 12.88
C GLY A 354 6.81 4.96 12.64
N PHE A 355 6.50 5.52 11.48
CA PHE A 355 5.11 5.71 11.04
C PHE A 355 4.95 5.10 9.65
N TYR A 356 4.26 3.96 9.59
CA TYR A 356 4.05 3.17 8.38
C TYR A 356 2.56 3.15 8.07
N TYR A 357 2.19 3.42 6.83
CA TYR A 357 0.78 3.42 6.44
C TYR A 357 0.56 2.88 5.04
N GLU A 358 -0.65 2.36 4.81
CA GLU A 358 -1.17 1.97 3.51
C GLU A 358 -2.57 2.55 3.34
N LYS A 359 -2.81 3.22 2.21
CA LYS A 359 -4.10 3.84 1.88
C LYS A 359 -4.91 2.88 1.00
N PHE A 360 -6.09 2.51 1.44
CA PHE A 360 -7.03 1.74 0.61
C PHE A 360 -7.94 2.71 -0.14
N ALA A 361 -7.55 3.09 -1.35
CA ALA A 361 -8.40 3.88 -2.23
C ALA A 361 -9.46 2.98 -2.89
N LEU A 362 -10.71 3.46 -2.91
CA LEU A 362 -11.73 2.84 -3.76
C LEU A 362 -11.37 3.15 -5.22
N ALA A 363 -11.44 2.13 -6.10
CA ALA A 363 -11.32 2.37 -7.54
C ALA A 363 -12.49 3.28 -7.97
N VAL A 364 -12.18 4.51 -8.36
CA VAL A 364 -13.18 5.45 -8.88
C VAL A 364 -13.58 4.96 -10.27
N PRO A 365 -14.88 4.79 -10.58
CA PRO A 365 -15.32 4.51 -11.94
C PRO A 365 -14.86 5.65 -12.87
N ALA A 366 -14.29 5.33 -14.02
CA ALA A 366 -13.75 6.29 -14.99
C ALA A 366 -14.76 7.37 -15.47
N SER A 367 -16.05 7.22 -15.17
CA SER A 367 -17.12 8.14 -15.56
C SER A 367 -17.29 9.37 -14.65
N THR A 368 -16.54 9.48 -13.55
CA THR A 368 -16.70 10.55 -12.54
C THR A 368 -15.56 11.56 -12.49
N ILE A 369 -14.58 11.48 -13.39
CA ILE A 369 -13.53 12.50 -13.50
C ILE A 369 -14.10 13.63 -14.38
N PRO A 370 -14.40 14.83 -13.84
CA PRO A 370 -14.73 15.98 -14.68
C PRO A 370 -13.51 16.26 -15.56
N ALA A 371 -13.73 16.48 -16.86
CA ALA A 371 -12.68 16.96 -17.75
C ALA A 371 -12.17 18.31 -17.21
N GLU A 372 -10.94 18.35 -16.72
CA GLU A 372 -10.32 19.60 -16.31
C GLU A 372 -10.18 20.54 -17.52
N PRO A 373 -10.45 21.86 -17.33
CA PRO A 373 -10.24 22.82 -18.38
C PRO A 373 -8.75 22.93 -18.68
N VAL A 374 -8.38 22.67 -19.92
CA VAL A 374 -7.02 22.86 -20.44
C VAL A 374 -6.68 24.34 -20.32
N VAL A 375 -5.86 24.72 -19.35
CA VAL A 375 -5.28 26.06 -19.27
C VAL A 375 -4.19 26.16 -20.34
N ARG A 376 -4.52 26.83 -21.45
CA ARG A 376 -3.50 27.24 -22.42
C ARG A 376 -2.80 28.47 -21.89
N VAL A 377 -1.56 28.32 -21.49
CA VAL A 377 -0.66 29.46 -21.26
C VAL A 377 -0.27 30.00 -22.65
N THR A 378 -0.81 31.16 -23.02
CA THR A 378 -0.35 31.91 -24.20
C THR A 378 0.75 32.86 -23.73
N ASP A 379 1.98 32.62 -24.18
CA ASP A 379 3.07 33.57 -24.11
C ASP A 379 2.68 34.85 -24.89
N SER A 380 2.52 35.94 -24.18
CA SER A 380 2.53 37.29 -24.77
C SER A 380 3.59 38.10 -24.03
N MET A 381 4.81 38.13 -24.59
CA MET A 381 5.79 39.15 -24.23
C MET A 381 5.34 40.47 -24.85
N PRO A 382 5.32 41.56 -24.07
CA PRO A 382 5.26 42.91 -24.67
C PRO A 382 6.67 43.35 -25.10
N MET A 383 6.74 43.95 -26.30
CA MET A 383 7.92 44.67 -26.78
C MET A 383 8.24 45.89 -25.91
#